data_d0640258c3363e8daf535cab24d88b8f
#
_entry.id   d0640258c3363e8daf535cab24d88b8f
#
_cell.length_a   1.000
_cell.length_b   1.000
_cell.length_c   1.000
_cell.angle_alpha   90.00
_cell.angle_beta   90.00
_cell.angle_gamma   90.00
#
_symmetry.space_group_name_H-M   'P 1'
#
loop_
_entity.id
_entity.type
_entity.pdbx_description
1 polymer ?
#
loop_
_entity_poly.entity_id
_entity_poly.type
_entity_poly.pdbx_seq_one_letter_code
_entity_poly.pdbx_strand_id
1 'polypeptide(L)'
;MTAFDLRPATVDDLAITHAITEDAMRGYVEQTWGVWDADEQLAKHRANFTPDTHRMIVIGDEVAGFVAVEDLPTYVWLVKLYLFQHFRNTGIGSAVLRSVLAGARIRAKPVRLRVLRVNERARALYERHGFRVVEEAPERFFMECAFDDATSDCAGQHT
;
A
#
# COMPACT_ATOMS: atom_id res chain seq x y z
N MET A 1 -13.85 12.63 -7.91
CA MET A 1 -12.72 12.07 -7.17
C MET A 1 -11.94 13.20 -6.49
N THR A 2 -11.55 13.00 -5.26
CA THR A 2 -10.80 14.00 -4.52
C THR A 2 -9.37 14.13 -5.06
N ALA A 3 -8.93 15.36 -5.29
CA ALA A 3 -7.57 15.61 -5.73
C ALA A 3 -6.58 15.40 -4.58
N PHE A 4 -5.43 14.87 -4.89
CA PHE A 4 -4.37 14.63 -3.90
C PHE A 4 -3.02 14.87 -4.53
N ASP A 5 -2.02 15.08 -3.67
CA ASP A 5 -0.63 15.16 -4.07
C ASP A 5 0.17 14.09 -3.34
N LEU A 6 1.25 13.64 -3.97
CA LEU A 6 2.23 12.77 -3.33
C LEU A 6 3.49 13.59 -3.10
N ARG A 7 3.89 13.75 -1.84
CA ARG A 7 5.14 14.43 -1.53
C ARG A 7 6.13 13.45 -0.90
N PRO A 8 7.42 13.62 -1.13
CA PRO A 8 8.41 12.78 -0.46
C PRO A 8 8.27 12.88 1.06
N ALA A 9 8.43 11.75 1.74
CA ALA A 9 8.47 11.76 3.20
C ALA A 9 9.80 12.28 3.69
N THR A 10 9.80 12.79 4.91
CA THR A 10 11.01 13.20 5.62
C THR A 10 11.07 12.49 6.96
N VAL A 11 12.18 12.63 7.67
CA VAL A 11 12.32 12.04 9.01
C VAL A 11 11.25 12.56 9.98
N ASP A 12 10.73 13.76 9.73
CA ASP A 12 9.68 14.34 10.56
C ASP A 12 8.33 13.64 10.40
N ASP A 13 8.18 12.81 9.37
CA ASP A 13 6.94 12.06 9.12
C ASP A 13 6.86 10.73 9.87
N LEU A 14 7.87 10.40 10.66
CA LEU A 14 7.89 9.12 11.39
C LEU A 14 6.67 8.97 12.29
N ALA A 15 6.34 9.99 13.06
CA ALA A 15 5.22 9.92 14.00
C ALA A 15 3.88 9.78 13.30
N ILE A 16 3.64 10.57 12.24
CA ILE A 16 2.36 10.51 11.54
C ILE A 16 2.20 9.21 10.73
N THR A 17 3.27 8.70 10.12
CA THR A 17 3.19 7.42 9.42
C THR A 17 2.93 6.28 10.39
N HIS A 18 3.46 6.36 11.61
CA HIS A 18 3.15 5.38 12.65
C HIS A 18 1.66 5.46 13.05
N ALA A 19 1.14 6.67 13.24
CA ALA A 19 -0.27 6.87 13.57
C ALA A 19 -1.20 6.33 12.48
N ILE A 20 -0.86 6.57 11.23
CA ILE A 20 -1.62 6.05 10.08
C ILE A 20 -1.60 4.52 10.09
N THR A 21 -0.43 3.93 10.33
CA THR A 21 -0.27 2.47 10.36
C THR A 21 -1.12 1.86 11.47
N GLU A 22 -1.09 2.43 12.65
CA GLU A 22 -1.93 1.95 13.76
C GLU A 22 -3.42 2.05 13.42
N ASP A 23 -3.85 3.19 12.91
CA ASP A 23 -5.25 3.41 12.53
C ASP A 23 -5.72 2.42 11.46
N ALA A 24 -4.85 2.12 10.48
CA ALA A 24 -5.20 1.25 9.38
C ALA A 24 -5.11 -0.24 9.73
N MET A 25 -4.17 -0.64 10.59
CA MET A 25 -3.78 -2.03 10.72
C MET A 25 -4.03 -2.66 12.08
N ARG A 26 -4.25 -1.87 13.13
CA ARG A 26 -4.38 -2.41 14.47
C ARG A 26 -5.42 -3.53 14.57
N GLY A 27 -6.62 -3.31 14.05
CA GLY A 27 -7.68 -4.31 14.10
C GLY A 27 -7.30 -5.61 13.39
N TYR A 28 -6.65 -5.51 12.25
CA TYR A 28 -6.24 -6.70 11.49
C TYR A 28 -5.10 -7.45 12.18
N VAL A 29 -4.18 -6.72 12.78
CA VAL A 29 -3.09 -7.34 13.56
C VAL A 29 -3.66 -8.07 14.78
N GLU A 30 -4.62 -7.47 15.47
CA GLU A 30 -5.30 -8.10 16.60
C GLU A 30 -6.05 -9.35 16.18
N GLN A 31 -6.74 -9.31 15.05
CA GLN A 31 -7.44 -10.48 14.52
C GLN A 31 -6.48 -11.62 14.15
N THR A 32 -5.29 -11.29 13.69
CA THR A 32 -4.32 -12.28 13.22
C THR A 32 -3.49 -12.86 14.35
N TRP A 33 -2.98 -12.01 15.26
CA TRP A 33 -2.05 -12.42 16.32
C TRP A 33 -2.55 -12.18 17.74
N GLY A 34 -3.70 -11.57 17.91
CA GLY A 34 -4.36 -11.42 19.21
C GLY A 34 -4.08 -10.13 19.94
N VAL A 35 -2.97 -9.45 19.64
CA VAL A 35 -2.59 -8.24 20.36
C VAL A 35 -1.85 -7.25 19.48
N TRP A 36 -2.07 -5.98 19.73
CA TRP A 36 -1.27 -4.89 19.20
C TRP A 36 -0.35 -4.41 20.32
N ASP A 37 0.91 -4.81 20.27
CA ASP A 37 1.92 -4.35 21.23
C ASP A 37 2.47 -3.02 20.74
N ALA A 38 2.05 -1.92 21.39
CA ALA A 38 2.38 -0.57 20.93
C ALA A 38 3.89 -0.31 20.85
N ASP A 39 4.64 -0.77 21.87
CA ASP A 39 6.09 -0.57 21.91
C ASP A 39 6.80 -1.36 20.81
N GLU A 40 6.39 -2.61 20.60
CA GLU A 40 6.95 -3.44 19.54
C GLU A 40 6.66 -2.86 18.17
N GLN A 41 5.42 -2.40 17.94
CA GLN A 41 5.04 -1.84 16.65
C GLN A 41 5.78 -0.53 16.37
N LEU A 42 5.97 0.30 17.38
CA LEU A 42 6.75 1.53 17.21
C LEU A 42 8.21 1.22 16.90
N ALA A 43 8.79 0.23 17.58
CA ALA A 43 10.17 -0.18 17.32
C ALA A 43 10.35 -0.70 15.90
N LYS A 44 9.41 -1.52 15.41
CA LYS A 44 9.41 -2.00 14.03
C LYS A 44 9.29 -0.85 13.04
N HIS A 45 8.41 0.09 13.32
CA HIS A 45 8.20 1.23 12.44
C HIS A 45 9.47 2.08 12.34
N ARG A 46 10.12 2.35 13.47
CA ARG A 46 11.39 3.08 13.48
C ARG A 46 12.48 2.37 12.69
N ALA A 47 12.54 1.06 12.81
CA ALA A 47 13.56 0.26 12.12
C ALA A 47 13.33 0.22 10.61
N ASN A 48 12.09 0.28 10.17
CA ASN A 48 11.74 0.08 8.76
C ASN A 48 11.33 1.35 8.01
N PHE A 49 11.14 2.44 8.74
CA PHE A 49 10.76 3.69 8.07
C PHE A 49 11.98 4.32 7.40
N THR A 50 11.93 4.39 6.08
CA THR A 50 12.96 5.04 5.27
C THR A 50 12.28 6.11 4.41
N PRO A 51 12.60 7.39 4.62
CA PRO A 51 11.95 8.46 3.86
C PRO A 51 12.04 8.28 2.34
N ASP A 52 13.13 7.69 1.85
CA ASP A 52 13.38 7.54 0.41
C ASP A 52 12.33 6.67 -0.29
N THR A 53 11.73 5.70 0.41
CA THR A 53 10.74 4.80 -0.18
C THR A 53 9.31 5.22 0.13
N HIS A 54 9.13 6.22 0.98
CA HIS A 54 7.80 6.65 1.44
C HIS A 54 7.39 7.96 0.80
N ARG A 55 6.10 8.06 0.45
CA ARG A 55 5.50 9.31 -0.01
C ARG A 55 4.22 9.55 0.76
N MET A 56 4.05 10.79 1.20
CA MET A 56 2.86 11.19 1.92
C MET A 56 1.76 11.53 0.92
N ILE A 57 0.55 11.06 1.20
CA ILE A 57 -0.64 11.38 0.42
C ILE A 57 -1.29 12.57 1.07
N VAL A 58 -1.31 13.71 0.37
CA VAL A 58 -1.76 14.98 0.94
C VAL A 58 -2.97 15.49 0.17
N ILE A 59 -4.00 15.91 0.92
CA ILE A 59 -5.20 16.52 0.37
C ILE A 59 -5.30 17.94 0.95
N GLY A 60 -5.08 18.93 0.11
CA GLY A 60 -4.94 20.30 0.61
C GLY A 60 -3.73 20.38 1.53
N ASP A 61 -3.95 20.77 2.78
CA ASP A 61 -2.89 20.87 3.78
C ASP A 61 -2.86 19.66 4.72
N GLU A 62 -3.69 18.65 4.47
CA GLU A 62 -3.87 17.54 5.39
C GLU A 62 -3.25 16.25 4.86
N VAL A 63 -2.53 15.53 5.72
CA VAL A 63 -2.00 14.22 5.40
C VAL A 63 -3.12 13.20 5.54
N ALA A 64 -3.45 12.54 4.43
CA ALA A 64 -4.51 11.53 4.40
C ALA A 64 -3.98 10.11 4.60
N GLY A 65 -2.72 9.88 4.26
CA GLY A 65 -2.13 8.56 4.35
C GLY A 65 -0.72 8.56 3.78
N PHE A 66 -0.21 7.37 3.48
CA PHE A 66 1.09 7.27 2.81
C PHE A 66 1.18 6.00 1.99
N VAL A 67 2.13 6.00 1.06
CA VAL A 67 2.46 4.84 0.23
C VAL A 67 3.96 4.59 0.31
N ALA A 68 4.35 3.35 0.46
CA ALA A 68 5.76 2.95 0.48
C ALA A 68 5.99 1.93 -0.63
N VAL A 69 6.95 2.21 -1.49
CA VAL A 69 7.25 1.41 -2.69
C VAL A 69 8.75 1.22 -2.80
N GLU A 70 9.17 -0.01 -3.08
CA GLU A 70 10.55 -0.33 -3.37
C GLU A 70 10.68 -0.78 -4.82
N ASP A 71 11.57 -0.13 -5.56
CA ASP A 71 11.84 -0.51 -6.95
C ASP A 71 13.00 -1.51 -6.95
N LEU A 72 12.67 -2.80 -7.04
CA LEU A 72 13.64 -3.88 -7.02
C LEU A 72 14.01 -4.28 -8.45
N PRO A 73 15.11 -5.04 -8.64
CA PRO A 73 15.59 -5.33 -9.99
C PRO A 73 14.56 -5.97 -10.92
N THR A 74 13.72 -6.87 -10.42
CA THR A 74 12.79 -7.64 -11.27
C THR A 74 11.32 -7.34 -10.99
N TYR A 75 11.00 -6.59 -9.94
CA TYR A 75 9.63 -6.23 -9.64
C TYR A 75 9.59 -4.99 -8.75
N VAL A 76 8.42 -4.37 -8.71
CA VAL A 76 8.14 -3.27 -7.79
C VAL A 76 7.40 -3.86 -6.60
N TRP A 77 7.90 -3.59 -5.40
CA TRP A 77 7.30 -4.08 -4.16
C TRP A 77 6.46 -2.96 -3.53
N LEU A 78 5.15 -3.15 -3.52
CA LEU A 78 4.26 -2.23 -2.80
C LEU A 78 4.25 -2.64 -1.34
N VAL A 79 5.03 -1.93 -0.54
CA VAL A 79 5.26 -2.27 0.86
C VAL A 79 4.04 -1.94 1.71
N LYS A 80 3.51 -0.73 1.53
CA LYS A 80 2.39 -0.22 2.31
C LYS A 80 1.58 0.78 1.50
N LEU A 81 0.28 0.74 1.66
CA LEU A 81 -0.64 1.77 1.15
C LEU A 81 -1.72 1.90 2.20
N TYR A 82 -1.63 2.94 3.04
CA TYR A 82 -2.55 3.13 4.14
C TYR A 82 -3.12 4.54 4.12
N LEU A 83 -4.42 4.63 4.45
CA LEU A 83 -5.14 5.89 4.63
C LEU A 83 -5.72 5.92 6.03
N PHE A 84 -5.79 7.11 6.63
CA PHE A 84 -6.63 7.31 7.81
C PHE A 84 -8.07 6.91 7.48
N GLN A 85 -8.79 6.42 8.46
CA GLN A 85 -10.13 5.87 8.26
C GLN A 85 -11.08 6.84 7.56
N HIS A 86 -11.06 8.11 7.93
CA HIS A 86 -11.99 9.08 7.36
C HIS A 86 -11.67 9.47 5.91
N PHE A 87 -10.55 9.04 5.37
CA PHE A 87 -10.23 9.22 3.95
C PHE A 87 -10.48 7.97 3.11
N ARG A 88 -10.90 6.87 3.73
CA ARG A 88 -11.21 5.64 2.99
C ARG A 88 -12.53 5.79 2.26
N ASN A 89 -12.74 4.99 1.22
CA ASN A 89 -13.94 5.00 0.38
C ASN A 89 -14.14 6.30 -0.40
N THR A 90 -13.06 7.01 -0.65
CA THR A 90 -13.10 8.28 -1.41
C THR A 90 -12.49 8.15 -2.80
N GLY A 91 -11.99 6.97 -3.15
CA GLY A 91 -11.31 6.74 -4.42
C GLY A 91 -9.83 7.08 -4.41
N ILE A 92 -9.31 7.63 -3.31
CA ILE A 92 -7.91 8.03 -3.21
C ILE A 92 -6.99 6.81 -3.25
N GLY A 93 -7.30 5.76 -2.52
CA GLY A 93 -6.50 4.53 -2.51
C GLY A 93 -6.37 3.93 -3.90
N SER A 94 -7.48 3.86 -4.64
CA SER A 94 -7.47 3.38 -6.03
C SER A 94 -6.63 4.27 -6.93
N ALA A 95 -6.72 5.59 -6.77
CA ALA A 95 -5.96 6.52 -7.60
C ALA A 95 -4.46 6.42 -7.34
N VAL A 96 -4.06 6.28 -6.07
CA VAL A 96 -2.65 6.07 -5.70
C VAL A 96 -2.15 4.74 -6.26
N LEU A 97 -2.95 3.69 -6.12
CA LEU A 97 -2.59 2.37 -6.63
C LEU A 97 -2.39 2.41 -8.15
N ARG A 98 -3.29 3.07 -8.88
CA ARG A 98 -3.13 3.23 -10.33
C ARG A 98 -1.84 3.97 -10.70
N SER A 99 -1.46 4.95 -9.90
CA SER A 99 -0.19 5.67 -10.10
C SER A 99 1.02 4.74 -9.93
N VAL A 100 1.00 3.88 -8.92
CA VAL A 100 2.06 2.88 -8.71
C VAL A 100 2.13 1.91 -9.88
N LEU A 101 0.98 1.42 -10.32
CA LEU A 101 0.90 0.48 -11.45
C LEU A 101 1.42 1.13 -12.74
N ALA A 102 1.06 2.38 -13.00
CA ALA A 102 1.52 3.09 -14.18
C ALA A 102 3.05 3.23 -14.19
N GLY A 103 3.64 3.57 -13.05
CA GLY A 103 5.10 3.67 -12.93
C GLY A 103 5.80 2.35 -13.17
N ALA A 104 5.26 1.26 -12.62
CA ALA A 104 5.82 -0.06 -12.79
C ALA A 104 5.71 -0.53 -14.25
N ARG A 105 4.59 -0.24 -14.90
CA ARG A 105 4.39 -0.57 -16.31
C ARG A 105 5.42 0.11 -17.20
N ILE A 106 5.73 1.37 -16.94
CA ILE A 106 6.77 2.10 -17.68
C ILE A 106 8.11 1.39 -17.54
N ARG A 107 8.40 0.83 -16.37
CA ARG A 107 9.65 0.10 -16.10
C ARG A 107 9.58 -1.35 -16.57
N ALA A 108 8.44 -1.80 -17.11
CA ALA A 108 8.20 -3.18 -17.54
C ALA A 108 8.40 -4.19 -16.40
N LYS A 109 7.94 -3.83 -15.19
CA LYS A 109 8.06 -4.67 -14.00
C LYS A 109 6.68 -4.97 -13.43
N PRO A 110 6.43 -6.21 -12.97
CA PRO A 110 5.20 -6.48 -12.23
C PRO A 110 5.25 -5.82 -10.84
N VAL A 111 4.07 -5.62 -10.25
CA VAL A 111 3.95 -5.14 -8.89
C VAL A 111 3.55 -6.30 -8.00
N ARG A 112 4.23 -6.45 -6.88
CA ARG A 112 3.95 -7.46 -5.88
C ARG A 112 3.66 -6.82 -4.53
N LEU A 113 2.82 -7.49 -3.75
CA LEU A 113 2.48 -7.05 -2.41
C LEU A 113 2.13 -8.27 -1.54
N ARG A 114 2.04 -8.03 -0.25
CA ARG A 114 1.47 -9.02 0.68
C ARG A 114 0.33 -8.37 1.43
N VAL A 115 -0.68 -9.16 1.77
CA VAL A 115 -1.86 -8.69 2.47
C VAL A 115 -2.27 -9.73 3.51
N LEU A 116 -2.67 -9.28 4.70
CA LEU A 116 -3.17 -10.20 5.71
C LEU A 116 -4.47 -10.84 5.24
N ARG A 117 -4.65 -12.14 5.49
CA ARG A 117 -5.84 -12.87 5.08
C ARG A 117 -7.12 -12.23 5.62
N VAL A 118 -7.08 -11.71 6.84
CA VAL A 118 -8.24 -11.08 7.49
C VAL A 118 -8.59 -9.73 6.88
N ASN A 119 -7.68 -9.14 6.11
CA ASN A 119 -7.91 -7.84 5.47
C ASN A 119 -8.58 -8.03 4.10
N GLU A 120 -9.81 -8.49 4.12
CA GLU A 120 -10.57 -8.77 2.89
C GLU A 120 -10.80 -7.52 2.06
N ARG A 121 -10.92 -6.38 2.71
CA ARG A 121 -11.15 -5.10 2.04
C ARG A 121 -9.98 -4.70 1.17
N ALA A 122 -8.75 -4.80 1.69
CA ALA A 122 -7.55 -4.52 0.90
C ALA A 122 -7.40 -5.52 -0.25
N ARG A 123 -7.63 -6.79 0.05
CA ARG A 123 -7.58 -7.83 -0.99
C ARG A 123 -8.56 -7.51 -2.13
N ALA A 124 -9.78 -7.13 -1.81
CA ALA A 124 -10.77 -6.77 -2.82
C ALA A 124 -10.33 -5.58 -3.67
N LEU A 125 -9.73 -4.57 -3.04
CA LEU A 125 -9.17 -3.43 -3.76
C LEU A 125 -8.10 -3.88 -4.76
N TYR A 126 -7.19 -4.72 -4.32
CA TYR A 126 -6.11 -5.19 -5.20
C TYR A 126 -6.66 -6.06 -6.33
N GLU A 127 -7.62 -6.93 -6.03
CA GLU A 127 -8.24 -7.77 -7.07
C GLU A 127 -8.94 -6.93 -8.13
N ARG A 128 -9.60 -5.85 -7.72
CA ARG A 128 -10.25 -4.94 -8.69
C ARG A 128 -9.25 -4.27 -9.63
N HIS A 129 -7.99 -4.19 -9.23
CA HIS A 129 -6.93 -3.59 -10.04
C HIS A 129 -6.05 -4.63 -10.75
N GLY A 130 -6.50 -5.89 -10.79
CA GLY A 130 -5.83 -6.92 -11.57
C GLY A 130 -4.78 -7.72 -10.82
N PHE A 131 -4.66 -7.54 -9.52
CA PHE A 131 -3.79 -8.40 -8.70
C PHE A 131 -4.44 -9.76 -8.51
N ARG A 132 -3.62 -10.78 -8.45
CA ARG A 132 -4.07 -12.14 -8.14
C ARG A 132 -3.12 -12.76 -7.12
N VAL A 133 -3.64 -13.71 -6.35
CA VAL A 133 -2.83 -14.44 -5.37
C VAL A 133 -1.87 -15.36 -6.12
N VAL A 134 -0.58 -15.22 -5.83
CA VAL A 134 0.46 -16.06 -6.44
C VAL A 134 1.13 -16.99 -5.43
N GLU A 135 0.99 -16.68 -4.14
CA GLU A 135 1.55 -17.50 -3.08
C GLU A 135 0.73 -17.28 -1.80
N GLU A 136 0.64 -18.30 -0.96
CA GLU A 136 -0.08 -18.24 0.31
C GLU A 136 0.82 -18.60 1.46
N ALA A 137 0.70 -17.86 2.55
CA ALA A 137 1.31 -18.17 3.83
C ALA A 137 0.19 -18.29 4.87
N PRO A 138 0.47 -18.80 6.09
CA PRO A 138 -0.60 -18.98 7.08
C PRO A 138 -1.42 -17.73 7.39
N GLU A 139 -0.79 -16.57 7.47
CA GLU A 139 -1.47 -15.32 7.81
C GLU A 139 -1.64 -14.36 6.64
N ARG A 140 -1.03 -14.65 5.48
CA ARG A 140 -0.94 -13.69 4.38
C ARG A 140 -1.16 -14.32 3.02
N PHE A 141 -1.61 -13.49 2.09
CA PHE A 141 -1.52 -13.77 0.66
C PHE A 141 -0.44 -12.90 0.06
N PHE A 142 0.30 -13.47 -0.89
CA PHE A 142 1.19 -12.69 -1.76
C PHE A 142 0.48 -12.53 -3.08
N MET A 143 0.40 -11.29 -3.57
CA MET A 143 -0.34 -10.97 -4.78
C MET A 143 0.56 -10.30 -5.80
N GLU A 144 0.23 -10.47 -7.06
CA GLU A 144 0.98 -9.89 -8.15
C GLU A 144 0.04 -9.32 -9.21
N CYS A 145 0.41 -8.16 -9.72
CA CYS A 145 -0.18 -7.60 -10.92
C CYS A 145 0.92 -7.57 -11.98
N ALA A 146 0.82 -8.49 -12.94
CA ALA A 146 1.76 -8.57 -14.06
C ALA A 146 1.16 -7.90 -15.28
N PHE A 147 2.02 -7.31 -16.09
CA PHE A 147 1.59 -6.67 -17.33
C PHE A 147 1.88 -7.63 -18.48
N ASP A 148 0.88 -7.79 -19.34
CA ASP A 148 1.08 -8.46 -20.61
C ASP A 148 1.90 -7.55 -21.51
N ASP A 149 2.20 -8.03 -22.69
CA ASP A 149 2.88 -7.25 -23.71
C ASP A 149 2.24 -5.86 -23.82
N ALA A 150 2.89 -4.98 -24.47
CA ALA A 150 2.62 -3.55 -24.56
C ALA A 150 1.17 -3.07 -24.63
N THR A 151 0.19 -3.95 -24.79
CA THR A 151 -1.18 -3.54 -25.11
C THR A 151 -2.16 -3.53 -23.96
N SER A 152 -1.84 -4.16 -22.84
CA SER A 152 -2.79 -4.19 -21.73
C SER A 152 -2.06 -4.10 -20.40
N ASP A 153 -2.79 -3.64 -19.40
CA ASP A 153 -2.32 -3.63 -18.02
C ASP A 153 -3.38 -4.25 -17.11
N CYS A 154 -3.05 -4.40 -15.86
CA CYS A 154 -3.95 -5.02 -14.91
C CYS A 154 -5.27 -4.27 -14.76
N ALA A 155 -5.21 -2.95 -14.70
CA ALA A 155 -6.41 -2.14 -14.53
C ALA A 155 -7.29 -2.14 -15.77
N GLY A 156 -6.69 -2.14 -16.95
CA GLY A 156 -7.43 -2.11 -18.21
C GLY A 156 -8.27 -3.33 -18.47
N GLN A 157 -7.91 -4.44 -17.89
CA GLN A 157 -8.60 -5.71 -18.11
C GLN A 157 -9.92 -5.82 -17.36
N HIS A 158 -10.20 -4.92 -16.45
CA HIS A 158 -11.33 -5.02 -15.52
C HIS A 158 -12.30 -3.85 -15.59
N THR A 159 -12.23 -3.12 -16.64
CA THR A 159 -13.16 -2.01 -16.87
C THR A 159 -14.43 -2.43 -17.58
#